data_5ea6ff37b3c2cccf77905c8f6f6e5261
#
_entry.id   5ea6ff37b3c2cccf77905c8f6f6e5261
#
_cell.length_a   1.000
_cell.length_b   1.000
_cell.length_c   1.000
_cell.angle_alpha   90.00
_cell.angle_beta   90.00
_cell.angle_gamma   90.00
#
_symmetry.space_group_name_H-M   'P 1'
#
loop_
_entity.id
_entity.type
_entity.pdbx_description
1 polymer ?
#
loop_
_entity_poly.entity_id
_entity_poly.type
_entity_poly.pdbx_seq_one_letter_code
_entity_poly.pdbx_strand_id
1 'polypeptide(L)'
;MKNILEIRNLSHAYDQDISIIKDFSFSLKKGEIVSILGPSGIGKTTLLRIVAGLEGVMDGEVSISNKVVSKKNFLLPPEKRNLGLVVEDRALFPHLNIEKNVMFGITHIQERESLVQEYLGLFKVAELSKKYPHEVSAGQQQRVAFARALITNPDILLLDEPFGALDKNLKDELHDETKKIFKDKDLSVLLVTHDEEEAKYFSDRIIEFQEGKIIIR
;
A
#
# COMPACT_ATOMS: atom_id res chain seq x y z
N MET A 1 8.91 20.14 4.74
CA MET A 1 8.95 18.88 3.97
C MET A 1 7.94 18.98 2.83
N LYS A 2 8.25 18.40 1.66
CA LYS A 2 7.38 18.47 0.47
C LYS A 2 6.32 17.36 0.54
N ASN A 3 5.06 17.68 0.19
CA ASN A 3 4.02 16.67 0.07
C ASN A 3 4.34 15.77 -1.14
N ILE A 4 4.22 14.45 -0.93
CA ILE A 4 4.35 13.45 -2.00
C ILE A 4 2.99 13.02 -2.53
N LEU A 5 1.94 13.02 -1.67
CA LEU A 5 0.55 12.81 -2.04
C LEU A 5 -0.27 14.01 -1.56
N GLU A 6 -1.13 14.51 -2.42
CA GLU A 6 -2.16 15.49 -2.07
C GLU A 6 -3.51 15.04 -2.60
N ILE A 7 -4.51 15.05 -1.74
CA ILE A 7 -5.92 14.80 -2.06
C ILE A 7 -6.69 16.05 -1.70
N ARG A 8 -7.48 16.60 -2.62
CA ARG A 8 -8.25 17.83 -2.44
C ARG A 8 -9.71 17.59 -2.77
N ASN A 9 -10.59 17.83 -1.79
CA ASN A 9 -12.05 17.79 -1.91
C ASN A 9 -12.57 16.53 -2.61
N LEU A 10 -11.93 15.38 -2.35
CA LEU A 10 -12.24 14.12 -2.98
C LEU A 10 -13.65 13.66 -2.59
N SER A 11 -14.45 13.35 -3.59
CA SER A 11 -15.76 12.71 -3.42
C SER A 11 -15.89 11.50 -4.34
N HIS A 12 -16.43 10.40 -3.80
CA HIS A 12 -16.64 9.15 -4.53
C HIS A 12 -17.87 8.40 -4.02
N ALA A 13 -18.59 7.79 -4.95
CA ALA A 13 -19.69 6.86 -4.70
C ALA A 13 -19.67 5.76 -5.75
N TYR A 14 -20.09 4.56 -5.41
CA TYR A 14 -20.31 3.49 -6.40
C TYR A 14 -21.69 3.61 -7.06
N ASP A 15 -22.70 4.06 -6.30
CA ASP A 15 -24.05 4.35 -6.77
C ASP A 15 -24.39 5.82 -6.49
N GLN A 16 -25.32 6.39 -7.26
CA GLN A 16 -25.68 7.82 -7.15
C GLN A 16 -26.21 8.23 -5.77
N ASP A 17 -26.71 7.26 -4.97
CA ASP A 17 -27.37 7.53 -3.70
C ASP A 17 -26.50 7.27 -2.46
N ILE A 18 -25.34 6.60 -2.60
CA ILE A 18 -24.48 6.21 -1.46
C ILE A 18 -23.08 6.78 -1.65
N SER A 19 -22.85 7.97 -1.08
CA SER A 19 -21.51 8.56 -1.01
C SER A 19 -20.64 7.82 0.00
N ILE A 20 -19.52 7.25 -0.46
CA ILE A 20 -18.56 6.54 0.38
C ILE A 20 -17.49 7.48 0.91
N ILE A 21 -17.04 8.41 0.06
CA ILE A 21 -16.08 9.46 0.43
C ILE A 21 -16.72 10.80 0.06
N LYS A 22 -16.73 11.75 1.01
CA LYS A 22 -17.34 13.05 0.81
C LYS A 22 -16.39 14.16 1.27
N ASP A 23 -16.02 15.02 0.31
CA ASP A 23 -15.20 16.23 0.53
C ASP A 23 -13.91 15.95 1.35
N PHE A 24 -13.22 14.85 1.03
CA PHE A 24 -12.04 14.41 1.74
C PHE A 24 -10.80 15.15 1.24
N SER A 25 -10.06 15.79 2.15
CA SER A 25 -8.78 16.43 1.85
C SER A 25 -7.69 15.91 2.77
N PHE A 26 -6.54 15.56 2.19
CA PHE A 26 -5.44 14.94 2.91
C PHE A 26 -4.10 15.19 2.20
N SER A 27 -3.02 15.20 2.96
CA SER A 27 -1.66 15.18 2.39
C SER A 27 -0.73 14.24 3.15
N LEU A 28 0.15 13.57 2.40
CA LEU A 28 1.25 12.75 2.90
C LEU A 28 2.56 13.43 2.54
N LYS A 29 3.45 13.60 3.53
CA LYS A 29 4.81 14.14 3.29
C LYS A 29 5.74 13.03 2.83
N LYS A 30 6.81 13.41 2.14
CA LYS A 30 7.86 12.45 1.79
C LYS A 30 8.49 11.88 3.06
N GLY A 31 8.67 10.55 3.12
CA GLY A 31 9.21 9.81 4.26
C GLY A 31 8.26 9.69 5.45
N GLU A 32 7.01 10.18 5.36
CA GLU A 32 6.00 10.09 6.41
C GLU A 32 5.25 8.76 6.29
N ILE A 33 4.95 8.12 7.43
CA ILE A 33 4.06 6.98 7.54
C ILE A 33 2.74 7.46 8.15
N VAL A 34 1.65 7.36 7.41
CA VAL A 34 0.32 7.73 7.88
C VAL A 34 -0.62 6.53 7.85
N SER A 35 -1.32 6.30 8.98
CA SER A 35 -2.40 5.33 9.04
C SER A 35 -3.76 5.98 8.91
N ILE A 36 -4.63 5.31 8.15
CA ILE A 36 -6.07 5.58 8.10
C ILE A 36 -6.76 4.48 8.89
N LEU A 37 -7.26 4.85 10.05
CA LEU A 37 -7.95 3.97 11.00
C LEU A 37 -9.47 4.11 10.85
N GLY A 38 -10.20 3.02 10.94
CA GLY A 38 -11.66 3.04 10.94
C GLY A 38 -12.27 1.66 10.76
N PRO A 39 -13.58 1.50 11.00
CA PRO A 39 -14.26 0.22 10.85
C PRO A 39 -14.27 -0.28 9.40
N SER A 40 -14.50 -1.58 9.23
CA SER A 40 -14.62 -2.20 7.90
C SER A 40 -15.82 -1.59 7.14
N GLY A 41 -15.67 -1.44 5.82
CA GLY A 41 -16.73 -0.91 4.94
C GLY A 41 -16.87 0.61 4.91
N ILE A 42 -16.08 1.39 5.69
CA ILE A 42 -16.22 2.86 5.74
C ILE A 42 -15.58 3.60 4.53
N GLY A 43 -14.92 2.88 3.62
CA GLY A 43 -14.32 3.47 2.41
C GLY A 43 -12.79 3.56 2.42
N LYS A 44 -12.08 2.98 3.41
CA LYS A 44 -10.61 2.99 3.49
C LYS A 44 -9.96 2.35 2.26
N THR A 45 -10.35 1.13 1.92
CA THR A 45 -9.89 0.41 0.72
C THR A 45 -10.23 1.17 -0.56
N THR A 46 -11.43 1.78 -0.63
CA THR A 46 -11.83 2.62 -1.77
C THR A 46 -10.87 3.80 -1.95
N LEU A 47 -10.48 4.47 -0.86
CA LEU A 47 -9.51 5.56 -0.92
C LEU A 47 -8.15 5.08 -1.45
N LEU A 48 -7.64 3.93 -0.96
CA LEU A 48 -6.40 3.35 -1.50
C LEU A 48 -6.52 3.01 -2.98
N ARG A 49 -7.65 2.44 -3.41
CA ARG A 49 -7.90 2.11 -4.83
C ARG A 49 -7.92 3.34 -5.72
N ILE A 50 -8.49 4.46 -5.25
CA ILE A 50 -8.47 5.75 -5.95
C ILE A 50 -7.03 6.26 -6.08
N VAL A 51 -6.25 6.25 -4.99
CA VAL A 51 -4.83 6.66 -5.01
C VAL A 51 -4.02 5.75 -5.93
N ALA A 52 -4.28 4.43 -5.91
CA ALA A 52 -3.64 3.47 -6.80
C ALA A 52 -4.01 3.62 -8.28
N GLY A 53 -5.13 4.30 -8.59
CA GLY A 53 -5.62 4.43 -9.97
C GLY A 53 -6.50 3.28 -10.44
N LEU A 54 -7.00 2.49 -9.51
CA LEU A 54 -7.92 1.38 -9.75
C LEU A 54 -9.38 1.85 -9.76
N GLU A 55 -9.65 3.04 -9.20
CA GLU A 55 -10.97 3.68 -9.15
C GLU A 55 -10.85 5.15 -9.56
N GLY A 56 -11.89 5.65 -10.23
CA GLY A 56 -12.00 7.06 -10.60
C GLY A 56 -12.50 7.93 -9.43
N VAL A 57 -12.53 9.24 -9.65
CA VAL A 57 -13.11 10.21 -8.72
C VAL A 57 -14.37 10.84 -9.33
N MET A 58 -15.39 11.09 -8.51
CA MET A 58 -16.59 11.85 -8.93
C MET A 58 -16.30 13.34 -8.92
N ASP A 59 -15.60 13.81 -7.88
CA ASP A 59 -15.17 15.20 -7.74
C ASP A 59 -13.88 15.27 -6.93
N GLY A 60 -13.18 16.42 -7.01
CA GLY A 60 -11.90 16.62 -6.35
C GLY A 60 -10.71 16.19 -7.21
N GLU A 61 -9.54 16.14 -6.56
CA GLU A 61 -8.26 15.89 -7.24
C GLU A 61 -7.32 15.07 -6.37
N VAL A 62 -6.57 14.15 -7.01
CA VAL A 62 -5.43 13.43 -6.42
C VAL A 62 -4.18 13.79 -7.20
N SER A 63 -3.14 14.22 -6.48
CA SER A 63 -1.82 14.54 -7.04
C SER A 63 -0.73 13.72 -6.34
N ILE A 64 0.21 13.15 -7.11
CA ILE A 64 1.39 12.43 -6.63
C ILE A 64 2.63 13.14 -7.18
N SER A 65 3.60 13.44 -6.31
CA SER A 65 4.85 14.15 -6.67
C SER A 65 4.56 15.44 -7.48
N ASN A 66 3.53 16.22 -7.09
CA ASN A 66 2.98 17.43 -7.76
C ASN A 66 2.41 17.19 -9.17
N LYS A 67 2.13 15.97 -9.56
CA LYS A 67 1.47 15.62 -10.81
C LYS A 67 0.05 15.15 -10.53
N VAL A 68 -0.94 15.77 -11.16
CA VAL A 68 -2.34 15.31 -11.07
C VAL A 68 -2.45 13.91 -11.68
N VAL A 69 -2.94 12.95 -10.88
CA VAL A 69 -3.12 11.55 -11.30
C VAL A 69 -4.57 11.12 -11.38
N SER A 70 -5.48 11.81 -10.67
CA SER A 70 -6.94 11.62 -10.80
C SER A 70 -7.66 12.93 -10.58
N LYS A 71 -8.64 13.20 -11.42
CA LYS A 71 -9.68 14.24 -11.25
C LYS A 71 -10.90 13.84 -12.07
N LYS A 72 -11.99 14.58 -11.94
CA LYS A 72 -13.20 14.33 -12.75
C LYS A 72 -12.84 14.17 -14.23
N ASN A 73 -13.25 13.06 -14.83
CA ASN A 73 -12.99 12.70 -16.24
C ASN A 73 -11.50 12.51 -16.60
N PHE A 74 -10.61 12.35 -15.62
CA PHE A 74 -9.21 12.03 -15.86
C PHE A 74 -8.68 11.02 -14.84
N LEU A 75 -8.13 9.92 -15.33
CA LEU A 75 -7.54 8.86 -14.51
C LEU A 75 -6.22 8.40 -15.14
N LEU A 76 -5.11 8.70 -14.49
CA LEU A 76 -3.82 8.12 -14.85
C LEU A 76 -3.81 6.64 -14.39
N PRO A 77 -3.53 5.67 -15.28
CA PRO A 77 -3.59 4.27 -14.90
C PRO A 77 -2.49 3.89 -13.89
N PRO A 78 -2.69 2.79 -13.11
CA PRO A 78 -1.81 2.38 -12.00
C PRO A 78 -0.32 2.28 -12.38
N GLU A 79 0.00 1.67 -13.51
CA GLU A 79 1.37 1.44 -13.98
C GLU A 79 2.16 2.74 -14.28
N LYS A 80 1.48 3.88 -14.31
CA LYS A 80 2.10 5.21 -14.52
C LYS A 80 2.21 6.04 -13.26
N ARG A 81 1.84 5.50 -12.09
CA ARG A 81 1.81 6.23 -10.81
C ARG A 81 3.03 6.03 -9.94
N ASN A 82 3.88 5.06 -10.25
CA ASN A 82 5.05 4.67 -9.45
C ASN A 82 4.70 4.37 -7.98
N LEU A 83 3.69 3.53 -7.76
CA LEU A 83 3.20 3.12 -6.45
C LEU A 83 3.45 1.63 -6.20
N GLY A 84 3.79 1.28 -4.95
CA GLY A 84 3.70 -0.09 -4.45
C GLY A 84 2.34 -0.31 -3.79
N LEU A 85 1.74 -1.47 -3.99
CA LEU A 85 0.46 -1.84 -3.36
C LEU A 85 0.56 -3.23 -2.76
N VAL A 86 0.23 -3.34 -1.48
CA VAL A 86 0.05 -4.61 -0.75
C VAL A 86 -1.39 -4.64 -0.26
N VAL A 87 -2.13 -5.67 -0.64
CA VAL A 87 -3.54 -5.89 -0.26
C VAL A 87 -3.64 -7.05 0.73
N GLU A 88 -4.74 -7.12 1.47
CA GLU A 88 -5.02 -8.11 2.51
C GLU A 88 -4.82 -9.56 2.04
N ASP A 89 -5.29 -9.90 0.85
CA ASP A 89 -5.18 -11.24 0.25
C ASP A 89 -3.81 -11.51 -0.41
N ARG A 90 -2.84 -10.55 -0.27
CA ARG A 90 -1.48 -10.57 -0.81
C ARG A 90 -1.40 -10.57 -2.33
N ALA A 91 -2.45 -10.99 -3.04
CA ALA A 91 -2.60 -11.02 -4.50
C ALA A 91 -1.36 -11.55 -5.24
N LEU A 92 -0.73 -12.62 -4.73
CA LEU A 92 0.38 -13.27 -5.42
C LEU A 92 -0.14 -14.04 -6.64
N PHE A 93 0.65 -14.05 -7.70
CA PHE A 93 0.33 -14.81 -8.91
C PHE A 93 0.52 -16.31 -8.66
N PRO A 94 -0.54 -17.13 -8.60
CA PRO A 94 -0.45 -18.53 -8.18
C PRO A 94 0.30 -19.43 -9.18
N HIS A 95 0.38 -19.02 -10.44
CA HIS A 95 1.06 -19.70 -11.53
C HIS A 95 2.54 -19.32 -11.68
N LEU A 96 3.02 -18.34 -10.91
CA LEU A 96 4.42 -17.93 -10.86
C LEU A 96 5.05 -18.37 -9.53
N ASN A 97 6.32 -18.81 -9.57
CA ASN A 97 7.08 -19.04 -8.36
C ASN A 97 7.40 -17.72 -7.65
N ILE A 98 7.94 -17.79 -6.42
CA ILE A 98 8.23 -16.63 -5.57
C ILE A 98 9.17 -15.63 -6.28
N GLU A 99 10.26 -16.11 -6.88
CA GLU A 99 11.21 -15.29 -7.63
C GLU A 99 10.52 -14.52 -8.77
N LYS A 100 9.70 -15.19 -9.57
CA LYS A 100 8.97 -14.57 -10.68
C LYS A 100 7.87 -13.62 -10.20
N ASN A 101 7.23 -13.89 -9.06
CA ASN A 101 6.31 -12.96 -8.43
C ASN A 101 6.98 -11.63 -8.10
N VAL A 102 8.16 -11.67 -7.47
CA VAL A 102 8.92 -10.45 -7.12
C VAL A 102 9.48 -9.76 -8.37
N MET A 103 9.96 -10.53 -9.34
CA MET A 103 10.50 -10.01 -10.61
C MET A 103 9.46 -9.32 -11.50
N PHE A 104 8.17 -9.56 -11.30
CA PHE A 104 7.10 -9.19 -12.22
C PHE A 104 7.08 -7.69 -12.56
N GLY A 105 7.32 -6.83 -11.56
CA GLY A 105 7.32 -5.37 -11.73
C GLY A 105 8.58 -4.78 -12.39
N ILE A 106 9.64 -5.59 -12.58
CA ILE A 106 10.96 -5.10 -13.03
C ILE A 106 11.49 -5.84 -14.29
N THR A 107 10.59 -6.36 -15.11
CA THR A 107 10.96 -7.17 -16.30
C THR A 107 11.87 -6.45 -17.30
N HIS A 108 11.89 -5.12 -17.27
CA HIS A 108 12.70 -4.27 -18.18
C HIS A 108 14.07 -3.87 -17.61
N ILE A 109 14.41 -4.27 -16.36
CA ILE A 109 15.67 -3.92 -15.71
C ILE A 109 16.74 -4.96 -16.06
N GLN A 110 17.95 -4.49 -16.39
CA GLN A 110 19.12 -5.35 -16.49
C GLN A 110 19.55 -5.79 -15.08
N GLU A 111 20.14 -6.98 -14.94
CA GLU A 111 20.55 -7.56 -13.64
C GLU A 111 19.41 -7.76 -12.65
N ARG A 112 18.17 -7.89 -13.13
CA ARG A 112 16.97 -8.07 -12.31
C ARG A 112 17.03 -9.28 -11.37
N GLU A 113 17.75 -10.35 -11.76
CA GLU A 113 17.93 -11.54 -10.94
C GLU A 113 18.68 -11.23 -9.64
N SER A 114 19.74 -10.44 -9.70
CA SER A 114 20.50 -10.00 -8.52
C SER A 114 19.63 -9.13 -7.59
N LEU A 115 18.88 -8.19 -8.18
CA LEU A 115 17.97 -7.33 -7.42
C LEU A 115 16.84 -8.13 -6.75
N VAL A 116 16.29 -9.14 -7.44
CA VAL A 116 15.30 -10.05 -6.86
C VAL A 116 15.86 -10.79 -5.64
N GLN A 117 17.10 -11.33 -5.75
CA GLN A 117 17.72 -12.02 -4.63
C GLN A 117 17.99 -11.08 -3.45
N GLU A 118 18.39 -9.83 -3.70
CA GLU A 118 18.53 -8.81 -2.66
C GLU A 118 17.21 -8.60 -1.90
N TYR A 119 16.09 -8.38 -2.61
CA TYR A 119 14.80 -8.13 -1.97
C TYR A 119 14.22 -9.38 -1.30
N LEU A 120 14.41 -10.57 -1.85
CA LEU A 120 14.07 -11.82 -1.19
C LEU A 120 14.88 -12.02 0.10
N GLY A 121 16.16 -11.68 0.10
CA GLY A 121 17.03 -11.68 1.27
C GLY A 121 16.61 -10.67 2.33
N LEU A 122 16.26 -9.44 1.91
CA LEU A 122 15.76 -8.36 2.79
C LEU A 122 14.53 -8.82 3.59
N PHE A 123 13.63 -9.58 2.96
CA PHE A 123 12.42 -10.12 3.58
C PHE A 123 12.58 -11.57 4.09
N LYS A 124 13.81 -12.11 4.13
CA LYS A 124 14.13 -13.44 4.67
C LYS A 124 13.33 -14.59 4.02
N VAL A 125 13.18 -14.56 2.71
CA VAL A 125 12.47 -15.57 1.91
C VAL A 125 13.26 -16.04 0.68
N ALA A 126 14.58 -15.81 0.66
CA ALA A 126 15.44 -16.16 -0.49
C ALA A 126 15.46 -17.67 -0.77
N GLU A 127 15.42 -18.51 0.25
CA GLU A 127 15.40 -19.96 0.16
C GLU A 127 14.09 -20.49 -0.47
N LEU A 128 13.05 -19.65 -0.54
CA LEU A 128 11.73 -19.99 -1.09
C LEU A 128 11.61 -19.62 -2.57
N SER A 129 12.65 -19.06 -3.20
CA SER A 129 12.63 -18.46 -4.55
C SER A 129 12.01 -19.35 -5.63
N LYS A 130 12.21 -20.67 -5.55
CA LYS A 130 11.69 -21.66 -6.51
C LYS A 130 10.32 -22.23 -6.17
N LYS A 131 9.81 -21.99 -4.95
CA LYS A 131 8.48 -22.44 -4.50
C LYS A 131 7.38 -21.58 -5.11
N TYR A 132 6.17 -22.12 -5.10
CA TYR A 132 4.95 -21.42 -5.51
C TYR A 132 4.20 -20.87 -4.29
N PRO A 133 3.30 -19.88 -4.45
CA PRO A 133 2.56 -19.30 -3.32
C PRO A 133 1.85 -20.32 -2.44
N HIS A 134 1.27 -21.36 -2.99
CA HIS A 134 0.56 -22.42 -2.24
C HIS A 134 1.48 -23.35 -1.43
N GLU A 135 2.80 -23.30 -1.63
CA GLU A 135 3.79 -24.13 -0.94
C GLU A 135 4.43 -23.38 0.26
N VAL A 136 4.02 -22.15 0.54
CA VAL A 136 4.61 -21.32 1.59
C VAL A 136 3.54 -20.79 2.55
N SER A 137 3.94 -20.50 3.79
CA SER A 137 3.02 -20.03 4.83
C SER A 137 2.45 -18.64 4.51
N ALA A 138 1.35 -18.26 5.19
CA ALA A 138 0.73 -16.95 5.06
C ALA A 138 1.71 -15.79 5.32
N GLY A 139 2.56 -15.89 6.36
CA GLY A 139 3.58 -14.88 6.65
C GLY A 139 4.68 -14.82 5.61
N GLN A 140 5.10 -15.98 5.05
CA GLN A 140 6.06 -16.00 3.94
C GLN A 140 5.46 -15.37 2.68
N GLN A 141 4.19 -15.64 2.37
CA GLN A 141 3.48 -14.96 1.27
C GLN A 141 3.43 -13.44 1.49
N GLN A 142 3.20 -12.99 2.74
CA GLN A 142 3.18 -11.56 3.07
C GLN A 142 4.54 -10.92 2.84
N ARG A 143 5.63 -11.56 3.26
CA ARG A 143 7.01 -11.11 2.99
C ARG A 143 7.29 -10.98 1.49
N VAL A 144 6.81 -11.93 0.70
CA VAL A 144 6.92 -11.90 -0.77
C VAL A 144 6.10 -10.75 -1.36
N ALA A 145 4.91 -10.47 -0.85
CA ALA A 145 4.08 -9.35 -1.30
C ALA A 145 4.76 -8.00 -1.03
N PHE A 146 5.39 -7.82 0.14
CA PHE A 146 6.22 -6.65 0.44
C PHE A 146 7.44 -6.56 -0.50
N ALA A 147 8.18 -7.65 -0.71
CA ALA A 147 9.33 -7.66 -1.61
C ALA A 147 8.93 -7.24 -3.03
N ARG A 148 7.81 -7.79 -3.56
CA ARG A 148 7.25 -7.45 -4.87
C ARG A 148 6.84 -5.98 -4.96
N ALA A 149 6.21 -5.44 -3.92
CA ALA A 149 5.77 -4.05 -3.93
C ALA A 149 6.94 -3.05 -3.87
N LEU A 150 8.02 -3.40 -3.15
CA LEU A 150 9.14 -2.50 -2.91
C LEU A 150 10.26 -2.59 -3.96
N ILE A 151 10.39 -3.69 -4.69
CA ILE A 151 11.45 -3.87 -5.68
C ILE A 151 11.36 -2.85 -6.83
N THR A 152 10.17 -2.31 -7.10
CA THR A 152 9.96 -1.27 -8.11
C THR A 152 10.43 0.12 -7.66
N ASN A 153 10.94 0.24 -6.43
CA ASN A 153 11.32 1.51 -5.80
C ASN A 153 10.22 2.59 -5.88
N PRO A 154 9.03 2.33 -5.30
CA PRO A 154 7.88 3.20 -5.44
C PRO A 154 8.05 4.53 -4.69
N ASP A 155 7.40 5.59 -5.18
CA ASP A 155 7.31 6.89 -4.50
C ASP A 155 6.49 6.79 -3.19
N ILE A 156 5.44 5.96 -3.21
CA ILE A 156 4.55 5.71 -2.08
C ILE A 156 4.22 4.23 -2.02
N LEU A 157 4.24 3.66 -0.82
CA LEU A 157 3.76 2.32 -0.53
C LEU A 157 2.34 2.41 0.06
N LEU A 158 1.39 1.77 -0.61
CA LEU A 158 0.00 1.65 -0.19
C LEU A 158 -0.21 0.27 0.46
N LEU A 159 -0.74 0.25 1.69
CA LEU A 159 -0.95 -0.97 2.48
C LEU A 159 -2.42 -1.06 2.89
N ASP A 160 -3.12 -2.10 2.42
CA ASP A 160 -4.51 -2.37 2.76
C ASP A 160 -4.61 -3.58 3.68
N GLU A 161 -4.76 -3.34 4.98
CA GLU A 161 -4.83 -4.34 6.06
C GLU A 161 -3.72 -5.43 5.96
N PRO A 162 -2.45 -5.04 5.82
CA PRO A 162 -1.38 -5.95 5.39
C PRO A 162 -1.05 -7.04 6.40
N PHE A 163 -1.51 -6.95 7.65
CA PHE A 163 -1.20 -7.91 8.71
C PHE A 163 -2.46 -8.58 9.28
N GLY A 164 -3.66 -8.29 8.74
CA GLY A 164 -4.94 -8.74 9.29
C GLY A 164 -5.10 -10.26 9.34
N ALA A 165 -4.54 -10.99 8.38
CA ALA A 165 -4.68 -12.45 8.25
C ALA A 165 -3.55 -13.26 8.92
N LEU A 166 -2.75 -12.64 9.82
CA LEU A 166 -1.62 -13.27 10.49
C LEU A 166 -1.93 -13.57 11.96
N ASP A 167 -1.37 -14.66 12.50
CA ASP A 167 -1.39 -14.90 13.94
C ASP A 167 -0.49 -13.87 14.69
N LYS A 168 -0.76 -13.70 15.99
CA LYS A 168 -0.13 -12.64 16.79
C LYS A 168 1.39 -12.67 16.78
N ASN A 169 2.00 -13.84 16.98
CA ASN A 169 3.46 -13.93 17.09
C ASN A 169 4.15 -13.58 15.77
N LEU A 170 3.59 -14.08 14.65
CA LEU A 170 4.09 -13.80 13.32
C LEU A 170 3.86 -12.33 12.93
N LYS A 171 2.74 -11.74 13.38
CA LYS A 171 2.43 -10.33 13.19
C LYS A 171 3.49 -9.44 13.88
N ASP A 172 3.81 -9.70 15.14
CA ASP A 172 4.79 -8.92 15.91
C ASP A 172 6.19 -8.97 15.27
N GLU A 173 6.65 -10.16 14.85
CA GLU A 173 7.93 -10.30 14.15
C GLU A 173 7.96 -9.51 12.82
N LEU A 174 6.90 -9.62 12.02
CA LEU A 174 6.81 -8.96 10.73
C LEU A 174 6.66 -7.44 10.87
N HIS A 175 6.03 -6.95 11.94
CA HIS A 175 5.93 -5.54 12.27
C HIS A 175 7.32 -4.91 12.48
N ASP A 176 8.16 -5.53 13.34
CA ASP A 176 9.50 -5.01 13.64
C ASP A 176 10.37 -4.94 12.37
N GLU A 177 10.35 -6.00 11.56
CA GLU A 177 11.12 -6.09 10.34
C GLU A 177 10.68 -5.07 9.30
N THR A 178 9.37 -4.98 9.03
CA THR A 178 8.84 -4.05 8.04
C THR A 178 9.02 -2.60 8.45
N LYS A 179 8.79 -2.26 9.72
CA LYS A 179 9.01 -0.89 10.23
C LYS A 179 10.46 -0.46 10.06
N LYS A 180 11.41 -1.37 10.33
CA LYS A 180 12.83 -1.09 10.10
C LYS A 180 13.11 -0.83 8.63
N ILE A 181 12.60 -1.67 7.72
CA ILE A 181 12.77 -1.48 6.27
C ILE A 181 12.18 -0.16 5.81
N PHE A 182 10.98 0.22 6.29
CA PHE A 182 10.35 1.48 5.93
C PHE A 182 11.21 2.69 6.32
N LYS A 183 11.79 2.67 7.54
CA LYS A 183 12.68 3.73 8.01
C LYS A 183 14.01 3.76 7.27
N ASP A 184 14.65 2.61 7.10
CA ASP A 184 15.96 2.51 6.45
C ASP A 184 15.92 2.98 4.99
N LYS A 185 14.77 2.81 4.32
CA LYS A 185 14.54 3.22 2.92
C LYS A 185 13.84 4.58 2.78
N ASP A 186 13.58 5.32 3.87
CA ASP A 186 12.86 6.61 3.87
C ASP A 186 11.54 6.56 3.07
N LEU A 187 10.75 5.48 3.27
CA LEU A 187 9.52 5.24 2.52
C LEU A 187 8.39 6.15 2.97
N SER A 188 7.65 6.68 2.00
CA SER A 188 6.35 7.30 2.26
C SER A 188 5.28 6.21 2.24
N VAL A 189 4.52 6.05 3.33
CA VAL A 189 3.58 4.93 3.49
C VAL A 189 2.19 5.43 3.82
N LEU A 190 1.19 4.93 3.13
CA LEU A 190 -0.22 5.09 3.48
C LEU A 190 -0.76 3.70 3.88
N LEU A 191 -0.96 3.51 5.17
CA LEU A 191 -1.46 2.28 5.78
C LEU A 191 -2.95 2.42 6.09
N VAL A 192 -3.75 1.48 5.63
CA VAL A 192 -5.15 1.33 6.03
C VAL A 192 -5.25 0.14 6.96
N THR A 193 -5.85 0.35 8.12
CA THR A 193 -6.08 -0.70 9.11
C THR A 193 -7.31 -0.41 9.97
N HIS A 194 -7.88 -1.44 10.59
CA HIS A 194 -8.87 -1.32 11.66
C HIS A 194 -8.24 -1.56 13.04
N ASP A 195 -6.95 -1.92 13.09
CA ASP A 195 -6.22 -2.22 14.31
C ASP A 195 -5.51 -0.95 14.83
N GLU A 196 -5.97 -0.47 16.00
CA GLU A 196 -5.44 0.74 16.62
C GLU A 196 -3.99 0.58 17.10
N GLU A 197 -3.61 -0.62 17.56
CA GLU A 197 -2.23 -0.90 18.01
C GLU A 197 -1.27 -0.87 16.82
N GLU A 198 -1.68 -1.45 15.70
CA GLU A 198 -0.93 -1.41 14.44
C GLU A 198 -0.74 0.03 13.94
N ALA A 199 -1.81 0.83 13.91
CA ALA A 199 -1.74 2.22 13.52
C ALA A 199 -0.77 3.02 14.41
N LYS A 200 -0.85 2.86 15.74
CA LYS A 200 0.06 3.50 16.70
C LYS A 200 1.51 3.03 16.55
N TYR A 201 1.69 1.74 16.23
CA TYR A 201 3.02 1.17 16.09
C TYR A 201 3.77 1.73 14.88
N PHE A 202 3.12 1.82 13.71
CA PHE A 202 3.78 2.20 12.46
C PHE A 202 3.88 3.70 12.24
N SER A 203 2.84 4.48 12.63
CA SER A 203 2.59 5.77 12.01
C SER A 203 3.18 6.95 12.76
N ASP A 204 3.59 7.95 11.99
CA ASP A 204 3.94 9.28 12.48
C ASP A 204 2.66 10.10 12.73
N ARG A 205 1.57 9.77 12.03
CA ARG A 205 0.26 10.42 12.13
C ARG A 205 -0.86 9.43 11.84
N ILE A 206 -1.96 9.52 12.61
CA ILE A 206 -3.15 8.69 12.45
C ILE A 206 -4.32 9.59 12.04
N ILE A 207 -5.08 9.13 11.06
CA ILE A 207 -6.32 9.72 10.59
C ILE A 207 -7.44 8.75 10.88
N GLU A 208 -8.46 9.18 11.63
CA GLU A 208 -9.64 8.37 11.89
C GLU A 208 -10.75 8.70 10.89
N PHE A 209 -11.24 7.66 10.23
CA PHE A 209 -12.47 7.68 9.45
C PHE A 209 -13.65 7.33 10.36
N GLN A 210 -14.50 8.32 10.67
CA GLN A 210 -15.73 8.12 11.42
C GLN A 210 -16.89 8.76 10.65
N GLU A 211 -17.91 8.00 10.28
CA GLU A 211 -19.19 8.43 9.68
C GLU A 211 -19.12 9.70 8.80
N GLY A 212 -18.23 9.68 7.79
CA GLY A 212 -18.06 10.81 6.86
C GLY A 212 -17.26 12.01 7.40
N LYS A 213 -16.65 11.90 8.58
CA LYS A 213 -15.76 12.92 9.17
C LYS A 213 -14.35 12.37 9.38
N ILE A 214 -13.37 13.24 9.26
CA ILE A 214 -11.97 12.96 9.50
C ILE A 214 -11.55 13.60 10.80
N ILE A 215 -10.93 12.81 11.68
CA ILE A 215 -10.28 13.30 12.90
C ILE A 215 -8.79 13.02 12.75
N ILE A 216 -7.96 14.05 12.78
CA ILE A 216 -6.48 13.94 12.76
C ILE A 216 -6.03 13.88 14.23
N ARG A 217 -5.31 12.82 14.60
CA ARG A 217 -4.65 12.67 15.92
C ARG A 217 -3.14 12.73 15.79
#